data_5f0dd8eea51631b013c853d207b212b5
#
_entry.id   5f0dd8eea51631b013c853d207b212b5
#
_cell.length_a   1.000
_cell.length_b   1.000
_cell.length_c   1.000
_cell.angle_alpha   90.00
_cell.angle_beta   90.00
_cell.angle_gamma   90.00
#
_symmetry.space_group_name_H-M   'P 1'
#
loop_
_entity.id
_entity.type
_entity.pdbx_description
1 polymer ?
#
loop_
_entity_poly.entity_id
_entity_poly.type
_entity_poly.pdbx_seq_one_letter_code
_entity_poly.pdbx_strand_id
1 'polypeptide(L)'
;MLKSLTFKNFTVFPDTPLEFGRNLNVIVGENGLGKTQILKAAYVMAYVSARGEKESASSTPTKAYLQSAIAKKLRDVFKPDALGRLARRQAGRSRCEISWAFFRPELDCKVSFNTASKSEVGIEQTPTTWLDKLPVYLPTRELLTVYPGFVSLYETTYNEFDDTWRDTCILL
;
A
#
# COMPACT_ATOMS: atom_id res chain seq x y z
N MET A 1 13.40 -6.53 1.13
CA MET A 1 13.54 -5.15 1.63
C MET A 1 13.35 -4.19 0.47
N LEU A 2 12.57 -3.11 0.66
CA LEU A 2 12.31 -2.08 -0.34
C LEU A 2 13.58 -1.26 -0.59
N LYS A 3 13.92 -1.06 -1.86
CA LYS A 3 15.08 -0.26 -2.31
C LYS A 3 14.66 1.15 -2.73
N SER A 4 13.56 1.25 -3.46
CA SER A 4 13.01 2.55 -3.85
C SER A 4 11.49 2.51 -4.01
N LEU A 5 10.88 3.68 -3.87
CA LEU A 5 9.44 3.91 -4.06
C LEU A 5 9.29 5.18 -4.88
N THR A 6 8.68 5.06 -6.05
CA THR A 6 8.46 6.22 -6.92
C THR A 6 6.98 6.46 -7.09
N PHE A 7 6.59 7.71 -6.90
CA PHE A 7 5.22 8.18 -7.14
C PHE A 7 5.18 9.09 -8.36
N LYS A 8 4.13 8.94 -9.17
CA LYS A 8 3.71 9.94 -10.16
C LYS A 8 2.24 10.25 -9.97
N ASN A 9 1.91 11.50 -9.74
CA ASN A 9 0.55 11.98 -9.51
C ASN A 9 -0.22 11.20 -8.44
N PHE A 10 0.46 10.84 -7.34
CA PHE A 10 -0.14 10.12 -6.21
C PHE A 10 -0.36 11.08 -5.05
N THR A 11 -1.59 11.30 -4.65
CA THR A 11 -1.99 12.15 -3.51
C THR A 11 -1.31 13.54 -3.53
N VAL A 12 -0.38 13.81 -2.60
CA VAL A 12 0.39 15.06 -2.55
C VAL A 12 1.63 15.04 -3.45
N PHE A 13 2.03 13.86 -3.96
CA PHE A 13 3.26 13.67 -4.71
C PHE A 13 3.05 13.84 -6.23
N PRO A 14 3.62 14.87 -6.88
CA PRO A 14 3.53 15.04 -8.34
C PRO A 14 4.42 14.04 -9.09
N ASP A 15 5.71 14.06 -8.79
CA ASP A 15 6.74 13.12 -9.26
C ASP A 15 7.81 13.06 -8.17
N THR A 16 7.91 11.92 -7.48
CA THR A 16 8.72 11.83 -6.28
C THR A 16 9.40 10.46 -6.21
N PRO A 17 10.66 10.38 -6.62
CA PRO A 17 11.49 9.20 -6.38
C PRO A 17 12.03 9.24 -4.95
N LEU A 18 11.95 8.11 -4.25
CA LEU A 18 12.48 7.91 -2.90
C LEU A 18 13.40 6.69 -2.91
N GLU A 19 14.59 6.84 -2.39
CA GLU A 19 15.54 5.75 -2.21
C GLU A 19 15.71 5.40 -0.75
N PHE A 20 15.83 4.11 -0.44
CA PHE A 20 15.94 3.59 0.90
C PHE A 20 17.25 2.81 1.11
N GLY A 21 17.87 3.05 2.25
CA GLY A 21 18.98 2.24 2.73
C GLY A 21 18.52 0.87 3.23
N ARG A 22 19.47 -0.04 3.42
CA ARG A 22 19.19 -1.42 3.83
C ARG A 22 18.70 -1.58 5.27
N ASN A 23 18.96 -0.63 6.14
CA ASN A 23 18.66 -0.75 7.58
C ASN A 23 17.60 0.28 8.00
N LEU A 24 17.99 1.29 8.73
CA LEU A 24 17.12 2.34 9.22
C LEU A 24 16.97 3.46 8.19
N ASN A 25 15.73 3.85 7.93
CA ASN A 25 15.38 5.01 7.11
C ASN A 25 14.51 5.95 7.95
N VAL A 26 14.89 7.21 8.02
CA VAL A 26 14.16 8.23 8.80
C VAL A 26 13.55 9.24 7.83
N ILE A 27 12.24 9.42 7.88
CA ILE A 27 11.51 10.36 7.06
C ILE A 27 11.12 11.55 7.94
N VAL A 28 11.70 12.71 7.66
CA VAL A 28 11.47 13.97 8.40
C VAL A 28 10.78 15.00 7.50
N GLY A 29 10.07 15.92 8.09
CA GLY A 29 9.40 17.00 7.38
C GLY A 29 8.21 17.56 8.17
N GLU A 30 7.65 18.65 7.71
CA GLU A 30 6.47 19.30 8.31
C GLU A 30 5.20 18.45 8.20
N ASN A 31 4.19 18.79 9.00
CA ASN A 31 2.89 18.11 8.93
C ASN A 31 2.21 18.38 7.58
N GLY A 32 1.51 17.39 7.08
CA GLY A 32 0.82 17.49 5.78
C GLY A 32 1.67 17.13 4.57
N LEU A 33 3.00 16.97 4.66
CA LEU A 33 3.88 16.65 3.53
C LEU A 33 3.81 15.18 3.05
N GLY A 34 2.95 14.36 3.64
CA GLY A 34 2.72 12.99 3.15
C GLY A 34 3.64 11.91 3.74
N LYS A 35 4.38 12.16 4.83
CA LYS A 35 5.25 11.16 5.48
C LYS A 35 4.54 9.83 5.75
N THR A 36 3.37 9.89 6.36
CA THR A 36 2.53 8.69 6.62
C THR A 36 2.07 8.02 5.34
N GLN A 37 1.83 8.77 4.27
CA GLN A 37 1.43 8.21 2.98
C GLN A 37 2.55 7.39 2.33
N ILE A 38 3.81 7.81 2.50
CA ILE A 38 4.98 7.04 2.05
C ILE A 38 5.03 5.69 2.76
N LEU A 39 4.92 5.69 4.10
CA LEU A 39 4.91 4.46 4.89
C LEU A 39 3.74 3.54 4.52
N LYS A 40 2.54 4.10 4.39
CA LYS A 40 1.34 3.36 3.96
C LYS A 40 1.51 2.73 2.57
N ALA A 41 2.06 3.47 1.60
CA ALA A 41 2.28 2.95 0.26
C ALA A 41 3.35 1.83 0.23
N ALA A 42 4.44 1.98 0.99
CA ALA A 42 5.44 0.93 1.16
C ALA A 42 4.83 -0.34 1.78
N TYR A 43 3.99 -0.17 2.80
CA TYR A 43 3.29 -1.26 3.47
C TYR A 43 2.33 -2.01 2.55
N VAL A 44 1.56 -1.32 1.70
CA VAL A 44 0.57 -1.92 0.79
C VAL A 44 1.19 -3.04 -0.05
N MET A 45 2.27 -2.76 -0.77
CA MET A 45 2.89 -3.76 -1.66
C MET A 45 3.53 -4.89 -0.88
N ALA A 46 4.24 -4.57 0.20
CA ALA A 46 4.87 -5.59 1.04
C ALA A 46 3.82 -6.55 1.65
N TYR A 47 2.69 -6.01 2.12
CA TYR A 47 1.58 -6.81 2.66
C TYR A 47 0.94 -7.72 1.60
N VAL A 48 0.57 -7.14 0.44
CA VAL A 48 -0.06 -7.91 -0.65
C VAL A 48 0.88 -9.02 -1.14
N SER A 49 2.18 -8.73 -1.27
CA SER A 49 3.15 -9.73 -1.68
C SER A 49 3.32 -10.84 -0.64
N ALA A 50 3.40 -10.50 0.65
CA ALA A 50 3.60 -11.51 1.72
C ALA A 50 2.38 -12.40 1.97
N ARG A 51 1.17 -11.94 1.61
CA ARG A 51 -0.08 -12.72 1.74
C ARG A 51 -0.47 -13.41 0.44
N GLY A 52 0.12 -13.00 -0.68
CA GLY A 52 -0.35 -13.35 -2.00
C GLY A 52 -0.31 -14.83 -2.32
N GLU A 53 0.72 -15.56 -1.91
CA GLU A 53 0.79 -17.02 -2.11
C GLU A 53 -0.40 -17.75 -1.47
N LYS A 54 -0.71 -17.39 -0.23
CA LYS A 54 -1.82 -18.01 0.52
C LYS A 54 -3.19 -17.58 -0.03
N GLU A 55 -3.37 -16.30 -0.35
CA GLU A 55 -4.66 -15.75 -0.75
C GLU A 55 -5.01 -16.06 -2.22
N SER A 56 -4.02 -16.12 -3.11
CA SER A 56 -4.23 -16.48 -4.52
C SER A 56 -4.19 -17.99 -4.79
N ALA A 57 -3.76 -18.79 -3.82
CA ALA A 57 -3.47 -20.21 -3.98
C ALA A 57 -2.51 -20.50 -5.16
N SER A 58 -1.60 -19.58 -5.45
CA SER A 58 -0.63 -19.67 -6.55
C SER A 58 0.78 -19.44 -6.02
N SER A 59 1.71 -20.28 -6.42
CA SER A 59 3.14 -20.17 -6.07
C SER A 59 3.81 -18.93 -6.66
N THR A 60 3.22 -18.32 -7.67
CA THR A 60 3.75 -17.12 -8.33
C THR A 60 2.70 -16.02 -8.44
N PRO A 61 3.11 -14.74 -8.37
CA PRO A 61 2.22 -13.61 -8.55
C PRO A 61 1.53 -13.61 -9.91
N THR A 62 0.20 -13.47 -9.91
CA THR A 62 -0.58 -13.33 -11.13
C THR A 62 -1.06 -11.90 -11.29
N LYS A 63 -1.11 -11.42 -12.54
CA LYS A 63 -1.57 -10.07 -12.85
C LYS A 63 -3.00 -9.83 -12.35
N ALA A 64 -3.90 -10.79 -12.56
CA ALA A 64 -5.31 -10.70 -12.17
C ALA A 64 -5.49 -10.54 -10.65
N TYR A 65 -4.77 -11.35 -9.85
CA TYR A 65 -4.79 -11.22 -8.40
C TYR A 65 -4.25 -9.85 -7.95
N LEU A 66 -3.10 -9.43 -8.45
CA LEU A 66 -2.46 -8.18 -8.06
C LEU A 66 -3.31 -6.95 -8.39
N GLN A 67 -4.04 -6.95 -9.52
CA GLN A 67 -4.93 -5.85 -9.91
C GLN A 67 -5.98 -5.55 -8.84
N SER A 68 -6.63 -6.57 -8.34
CA SER A 68 -7.67 -6.43 -7.32
C SER A 68 -7.11 -6.30 -5.91
N ALA A 69 -6.09 -7.08 -5.54
CA ALA A 69 -5.51 -7.11 -4.21
C ALA A 69 -4.82 -5.79 -3.84
N ILE A 70 -4.01 -5.21 -4.75
CA ILE A 70 -3.35 -3.91 -4.54
C ILE A 70 -4.40 -2.80 -4.47
N ALA A 71 -5.38 -2.79 -5.37
CA ALA A 71 -6.45 -1.80 -5.36
C ALA A 71 -7.27 -1.86 -4.07
N LYS A 72 -7.62 -3.08 -3.62
CA LYS A 72 -8.31 -3.29 -2.35
C LYS A 72 -7.47 -2.78 -1.18
N LYS A 73 -6.19 -3.19 -1.09
CA LYS A 73 -5.32 -2.78 0.02
C LYS A 73 -5.05 -1.28 0.04
N LEU A 74 -4.91 -0.63 -1.12
CA LEU A 74 -4.83 0.84 -1.21
C LEU A 74 -6.08 1.51 -0.63
N ARG A 75 -7.29 1.03 -0.97
CA ARG A 75 -8.53 1.58 -0.42
C ARG A 75 -8.65 1.33 1.09
N ASP A 76 -8.29 0.14 1.55
CA ASP A 76 -8.42 -0.24 2.96
C ASP A 76 -7.45 0.54 3.87
N VAL A 77 -6.26 0.88 3.36
CA VAL A 77 -5.23 1.62 4.12
C VAL A 77 -5.39 3.15 4.01
N PHE A 78 -5.79 3.67 2.86
CA PHE A 78 -5.93 5.12 2.66
C PHE A 78 -7.37 5.62 2.86
N LYS A 79 -8.36 4.73 2.87
CA LYS A 79 -9.80 5.02 3.02
C LYS A 79 -10.34 6.13 2.09
N PRO A 80 -10.01 6.13 0.80
CA PRO A 80 -10.65 7.05 -0.12
C PRO A 80 -12.08 6.57 -0.47
N ASP A 81 -12.98 7.48 -0.84
CA ASP A 81 -14.31 7.15 -1.36
C ASP A 81 -14.27 6.24 -2.60
N ALA A 82 -13.25 6.43 -3.43
CA ALA A 82 -12.96 5.60 -4.60
C ALA A 82 -11.45 5.61 -4.86
N LEU A 83 -10.91 4.54 -5.46
CA LEU A 83 -9.47 4.40 -5.76
C LEU A 83 -8.89 5.62 -6.49
N GLY A 84 -9.64 6.14 -7.46
CA GLY A 84 -9.23 7.30 -8.27
C GLY A 84 -9.06 8.61 -7.47
N ARG A 85 -9.56 8.67 -6.22
CA ARG A 85 -9.30 9.82 -5.33
C ARG A 85 -7.85 9.91 -4.87
N LEU A 86 -7.11 8.81 -4.93
CA LEU A 86 -5.67 8.78 -4.66
C LEU A 86 -4.84 9.34 -5.83
N ALA A 87 -5.42 9.44 -7.04
CA ALA A 87 -4.77 10.09 -8.16
C ALA A 87 -4.87 11.62 -8.02
N ARG A 88 -3.71 12.29 -8.03
CA ARG A 88 -3.64 13.76 -8.00
C ARG A 88 -4.35 14.35 -9.22
N ARG A 89 -5.28 15.24 -9.00
CA ARG A 89 -6.00 15.93 -10.06
C ARG A 89 -5.10 16.98 -10.72
N GLN A 90 -4.99 16.86 -12.03
CA GLN A 90 -4.42 17.89 -12.91
C GLN A 90 -5.44 18.20 -14.02
N ALA A 91 -5.20 19.22 -14.81
CA ALA A 91 -6.03 19.50 -15.99
C ALA A 91 -6.01 18.28 -16.92
N GLY A 92 -7.19 17.74 -17.24
CA GLY A 92 -7.34 16.50 -18.04
C GLY A 92 -7.36 15.22 -17.21
N ARG A 93 -7.20 14.07 -17.87
CA ARG A 93 -7.12 12.75 -17.22
C ARG A 93 -5.71 12.52 -16.66
N SER A 94 -5.56 12.63 -15.37
CA SER A 94 -4.30 12.31 -14.70
C SER A 94 -4.14 10.81 -14.51
N ARG A 95 -3.01 10.28 -14.95
CA ARG A 95 -2.57 8.91 -14.65
C ARG A 95 -1.69 8.95 -13.41
N CYS A 96 -2.04 8.17 -12.42
CA CYS A 96 -1.23 7.91 -11.24
C CYS A 96 -0.40 6.66 -11.48
N GLU A 97 0.87 6.69 -11.11
CA GLU A 97 1.74 5.51 -11.11
C GLU A 97 2.42 5.37 -9.74
N ILE A 98 2.54 4.14 -9.28
CA ILE A 98 3.32 3.78 -8.10
C ILE A 98 4.26 2.65 -8.49
N SER A 99 5.56 2.83 -8.24
CA SER A 99 6.58 1.82 -8.51
C SER A 99 7.32 1.47 -7.23
N TRP A 100 7.33 0.19 -6.90
CA TRP A 100 8.10 -0.38 -5.81
C TRP A 100 9.25 -1.19 -6.39
N ALA A 101 10.49 -0.81 -6.11
CA ALA A 101 11.66 -1.59 -6.41
C ALA A 101 12.29 -2.13 -5.12
N PHE A 102 12.64 -3.39 -5.13
CA PHE A 102 13.23 -4.09 -3.98
C PHE A 102 14.72 -4.37 -4.22
N PHE A 103 15.46 -4.70 -3.16
CA PHE A 103 16.82 -5.20 -3.32
C PHE A 103 16.88 -6.58 -4.00
N ARG A 104 15.74 -7.27 -4.08
CA ARG A 104 15.49 -8.47 -4.89
C ARG A 104 14.58 -8.05 -6.05
N PRO A 105 15.11 -7.90 -7.28
CA PRO A 105 14.33 -7.39 -8.43
C PRO A 105 13.11 -8.26 -8.79
N GLU A 106 13.11 -9.52 -8.37
CA GLU A 106 12.00 -10.47 -8.57
C GLU A 106 10.72 -10.03 -7.83
N LEU A 107 10.83 -9.09 -6.89
CA LEU A 107 9.73 -8.52 -6.13
C LEU A 107 9.23 -7.18 -6.69
N ASP A 108 9.89 -6.65 -7.71
CA ASP A 108 9.56 -5.34 -8.27
C ASP A 108 8.16 -5.32 -8.85
N CYS A 109 7.43 -4.27 -8.53
CA CYS A 109 6.06 -4.08 -8.98
C CYS A 109 5.82 -2.63 -9.39
N LYS A 110 5.10 -2.44 -10.49
CA LYS A 110 4.64 -1.12 -10.93
C LYS A 110 3.17 -1.17 -11.29
N VAL A 111 2.41 -0.23 -10.75
CA VAL A 111 0.98 -0.11 -11.01
C VAL A 111 0.61 1.27 -11.53
N SER A 112 -0.53 1.33 -12.20
CA SER A 112 -1.11 2.59 -12.64
C SER A 112 -2.63 2.57 -12.48
N PHE A 113 -3.21 3.73 -12.26
CA PHE A 113 -4.64 3.96 -12.26
C PHE A 113 -4.93 5.43 -12.59
N ASN A 114 -6.17 5.79 -12.78
CA ASN A 114 -6.57 7.16 -13.09
C ASN A 114 -7.70 7.64 -12.15
N THR A 115 -8.08 8.89 -12.29
CA THR A 115 -9.12 9.52 -11.45
C THR A 115 -10.49 8.87 -11.58
N ALA A 116 -10.75 8.06 -12.60
CA ALA A 116 -12.00 7.32 -12.80
C ALA A 116 -11.95 5.86 -12.33
N SER A 117 -10.76 5.37 -11.89
CA SER A 117 -10.59 3.99 -11.42
C SER A 117 -11.37 3.75 -10.13
N LYS A 118 -12.13 2.65 -10.07
CA LYS A 118 -12.98 2.32 -8.92
C LYS A 118 -12.40 1.23 -8.04
N SER A 119 -12.07 0.06 -8.61
CA SER A 119 -11.78 -1.17 -7.88
C SER A 119 -10.52 -1.90 -8.30
N GLU A 120 -9.88 -1.50 -9.40
CA GLU A 120 -8.71 -2.17 -9.95
C GLU A 120 -7.61 -1.20 -10.34
N VAL A 121 -6.36 -1.67 -10.27
CA VAL A 121 -5.18 -0.99 -10.81
C VAL A 121 -4.71 -1.69 -12.09
N GLY A 122 -4.11 -0.94 -13.00
CA GLY A 122 -3.34 -1.53 -14.11
C GLY A 122 -1.99 -2.02 -13.59
N ILE A 123 -1.55 -3.23 -13.94
CA ILE A 123 -0.21 -3.73 -13.61
C ILE A 123 0.70 -3.52 -14.80
N GLU A 124 1.71 -2.68 -14.61
CA GLU A 124 2.76 -2.35 -15.60
C GLU A 124 3.95 -3.30 -15.48
N GLN A 125 4.30 -3.67 -14.25
CA GLN A 125 5.34 -4.64 -13.95
C GLN A 125 4.83 -5.61 -12.89
N THR A 126 4.93 -6.91 -13.17
CA THR A 126 4.49 -7.99 -12.30
C THR A 126 5.71 -8.60 -11.61
N PRO A 127 5.73 -8.73 -10.27
CA PRO A 127 6.76 -9.49 -9.58
C PRO A 127 6.72 -10.97 -9.99
N THR A 128 7.83 -11.66 -9.91
CA THR A 128 7.94 -13.09 -10.28
C THR A 128 7.92 -14.03 -9.07
N THR A 129 8.05 -13.47 -7.86
CA THR A 129 8.01 -14.23 -6.61
C THR A 129 7.27 -13.45 -5.52
N TRP A 130 6.86 -14.15 -4.47
CA TRP A 130 6.23 -13.59 -3.29
C TRP A 130 7.26 -13.18 -2.23
N LEU A 131 6.87 -12.27 -1.35
CA LEU A 131 7.67 -11.87 -0.19
C LEU A 131 7.46 -12.88 0.95
N ASP A 132 8.55 -13.37 1.52
CA ASP A 132 8.53 -14.45 2.53
C ASP A 132 8.01 -14.00 3.92
N LYS A 133 8.14 -12.70 4.24
CA LYS A 133 7.84 -12.17 5.57
C LYS A 133 6.77 -11.09 5.53
N LEU A 134 5.82 -11.18 6.45
CA LEU A 134 4.82 -10.13 6.65
C LEU A 134 5.48 -8.84 7.14
N PRO A 135 5.12 -7.70 6.56
CA PRO A 135 5.52 -6.40 7.08
C PRO A 135 4.73 -6.08 8.35
N VAL A 136 5.33 -5.36 9.27
CA VAL A 136 4.66 -4.77 10.42
C VAL A 136 4.51 -3.27 10.17
N TYR A 137 3.31 -2.75 10.35
CA TYR A 137 3.03 -1.31 10.33
C TYR A 137 2.55 -0.90 11.73
N LEU A 138 3.28 0.03 12.35
CA LEU A 138 2.88 0.58 13.64
C LEU A 138 2.21 1.94 13.40
N PRO A 139 0.89 2.08 13.64
CA PRO A 139 0.20 3.35 13.54
C PRO A 139 0.74 4.37 14.55
N THR A 140 0.62 5.65 14.23
CA THR A 140 1.13 6.76 15.07
C THR A 140 0.33 6.99 16.36
N ARG A 141 -0.83 6.36 16.50
CA ARG A 141 -1.67 6.46 17.71
C ARG A 141 -1.39 5.26 18.61
N GLU A 142 -1.45 5.47 19.92
CA GLU A 142 -1.25 4.42 20.91
C GLU A 142 -2.30 3.33 20.76
N LEU A 143 -1.85 2.14 20.41
CA LEU A 143 -2.70 0.94 20.28
C LEU A 143 -3.20 0.41 21.64
N LEU A 144 -2.59 0.84 22.75
CA LEU A 144 -2.99 0.47 24.10
C LEU A 144 -4.46 0.80 24.43
N THR A 145 -5.07 1.70 23.67
CA THR A 145 -6.50 2.03 23.77
C THR A 145 -7.38 1.21 22.83
N VAL A 146 -6.79 0.36 21.99
CA VAL A 146 -7.56 -0.51 21.10
C VAL A 146 -8.05 -1.71 21.88
N TYR A 147 -9.32 -1.69 22.12
CA TYR A 147 -10.08 -2.65 22.90
C TYR A 147 -9.91 -4.10 22.41
N PRO A 148 -9.88 -5.14 23.31
CA PRO A 148 -9.83 -6.57 22.96
C PRO A 148 -11.01 -6.96 22.10
N GLY A 149 -11.71 -6.51 21.41
CA GLY A 149 -12.80 -6.80 20.46
C GLY A 149 -12.68 -6.01 19.17
N PHE A 150 -11.62 -5.19 19.03
CA PHE A 150 -11.49 -4.30 17.87
C PHE A 150 -11.41 -5.05 16.55
N VAL A 151 -10.69 -6.17 16.50
CA VAL A 151 -10.57 -6.98 15.28
C VAL A 151 -11.95 -7.51 14.86
N SER A 152 -12.71 -8.07 15.80
CA SER A 152 -14.06 -8.57 15.56
C SER A 152 -15.01 -7.43 15.15
N LEU A 153 -14.93 -6.29 15.82
CA LEU A 153 -15.72 -5.10 15.45
C LEU A 153 -15.36 -4.59 14.07
N TYR A 154 -14.06 -4.58 13.71
CA TYR A 154 -13.60 -4.17 12.41
C TYR A 154 -14.11 -5.08 11.28
N GLU A 155 -14.14 -6.38 11.51
CA GLU A 155 -14.60 -7.37 10.52
C GLU A 155 -16.12 -7.37 10.34
N THR A 156 -16.87 -6.99 11.37
CA THR A 156 -18.35 -7.03 11.35
C THR A 156 -18.99 -5.71 10.99
N THR A 157 -18.31 -4.59 11.22
CA THR A 157 -18.85 -3.24 10.96
C THR A 157 -17.88 -2.42 10.12
N TYR A 158 -18.40 -1.71 9.12
CA TYR A 158 -17.62 -0.69 8.42
C TYR A 158 -17.32 0.45 9.41
N ASN A 159 -16.06 0.70 9.69
CA ASN A 159 -15.63 1.77 10.59
C ASN A 159 -14.60 2.70 9.92
N GLU A 160 -14.32 3.83 10.56
CA GLU A 160 -13.42 4.86 10.04
C GLU A 160 -11.93 4.52 10.18
N PHE A 161 -11.59 3.45 10.91
CA PHE A 161 -10.21 3.03 11.07
C PHE A 161 -9.70 2.32 9.82
N ASP A 162 -8.46 2.57 9.46
CA ASP A 162 -7.83 1.87 8.35
C ASP A 162 -7.28 0.49 8.75
N ASP A 163 -7.02 -0.33 7.76
CA ASP A 163 -6.54 -1.71 7.92
C ASP A 163 -5.28 -1.85 8.78
N THR A 164 -4.44 -0.81 8.85
CA THR A 164 -3.18 -0.87 9.60
C THR A 164 -3.41 -1.11 11.10
N TRP A 165 -4.55 -0.65 11.62
CA TRP A 165 -4.95 -0.89 13.01
C TRP A 165 -5.30 -2.35 13.26
N ARG A 166 -6.15 -2.93 12.42
CA ARG A 166 -6.52 -4.35 12.50
C ARG A 166 -5.28 -5.23 12.34
N ASP A 167 -4.47 -4.96 11.32
CA ASP A 167 -3.29 -5.75 11.02
C ASP A 167 -2.28 -5.73 12.18
N THR A 168 -2.15 -4.60 12.87
CA THR A 168 -1.30 -4.49 14.06
C THR A 168 -1.90 -5.25 15.25
N CYS A 169 -3.22 -5.16 15.46
CA CYS A 169 -3.88 -5.91 16.55
C CYS A 169 -3.80 -7.43 16.38
N ILE A 170 -3.75 -7.94 15.14
CA ILE A 170 -3.59 -9.38 14.88
C ILE A 170 -2.16 -9.85 15.21
N LEU A 171 -1.18 -8.96 15.21
CA LEU A 171 0.21 -9.29 15.49
C LEU A 171 0.58 -9.22 16.98
N LEU A 172 -0.26 -8.61 17.81
CA LEU A 172 -0.10 -8.49 19.28
C LEU A 172 -0.74 -9.68 19.99
#